data_3b6358a5d827e2f6526e63953b465d80
#
_entry.id   3b6358a5d827e2f6526e63953b465d80
#
_cell.length_a   1.000
_cell.length_b   1.000
_cell.length_c   1.000
_cell.angle_alpha   90.00
_cell.angle_beta   90.00
_cell.angle_gamma   90.00
#
_symmetry.space_group_name_H-M   'P 1'
#
loop_
_entity.id
_entity.type
_entity.pdbx_description
1 polymer ?
#
loop_
_entity_poly.entity_id
_entity_poly.type
_entity_poly.pdbx_seq_one_letter_code
_entity_poly.pdbx_strand_id
1 'polypeptide(L)'
;GTHGKTTTSSMIGTILHHAKKDPTLVVGGLVQNINSNSNYGKGEIIVVEADEYDRSFLALKPTINVITNIELEHTDCYSNLKDLKDAFIQFCKSIPFYGESIVCIDSPAVREILPYIERPMTTYGRSRDAAYQARNIRFNENKSTYTVSCGEECLGEINLNVPGEHNVLNSLAAVVLGLEMGLSFENIQKGIQKYSGVRRRFDIKGIHNNIMVVDDYAHHPTEVEATLKAAKAGWKR
;
A
#
# COMPACT_ATOMS: atom_id res chain seq x y z
N GLY A 1 3.30 6.61 -4.76
CA GLY A 1 3.92 7.04 -3.48
C GLY A 1 5.34 6.53 -3.35
N THR A 2 6.18 7.18 -2.55
CA THR A 2 7.61 6.87 -2.45
C THR A 2 7.86 5.46 -1.93
N HIS A 3 7.22 5.06 -0.85
CA HIS A 3 7.37 3.73 -0.25
C HIS A 3 6.06 2.94 -0.26
N GLY A 4 6.17 1.59 -0.25
CA GLY A 4 5.04 0.68 -0.19
C GLY A 4 4.33 0.42 -1.52
N LYS A 5 4.81 0.95 -2.64
CA LYS A 5 4.23 0.79 -3.99
C LYS A 5 3.92 -0.68 -4.34
N THR A 6 4.97 -1.50 -4.39
CA THR A 6 4.89 -2.93 -4.77
C THR A 6 3.95 -3.69 -3.84
N THR A 7 4.10 -3.48 -2.53
CA THR A 7 3.30 -4.17 -1.51
C THR A 7 1.82 -3.82 -1.64
N THR A 8 1.49 -2.53 -1.75
CA THR A 8 0.09 -2.07 -1.89
C THR A 8 -0.54 -2.60 -3.18
N SER A 9 0.14 -2.46 -4.32
CA SER A 9 -0.36 -2.95 -5.61
C SER A 9 -0.56 -4.47 -5.60
N SER A 10 0.35 -5.22 -4.97
CA SER A 10 0.23 -6.68 -4.82
C SER A 10 -0.93 -7.09 -3.92
N MET A 11 -1.17 -6.36 -2.83
CA MET A 11 -2.32 -6.59 -1.94
C MET A 11 -3.64 -6.33 -2.67
N ILE A 12 -3.73 -5.23 -3.43
CA ILE A 12 -4.88 -4.90 -4.27
C ILE A 12 -5.13 -6.03 -5.28
N GLY A 13 -4.10 -6.45 -6.02
CA GLY A 13 -4.20 -7.55 -6.97
C GLY A 13 -4.70 -8.84 -6.32
N THR A 14 -4.22 -9.16 -5.11
CA THR A 14 -4.64 -10.37 -4.36
C THR A 14 -6.11 -10.29 -3.95
N ILE A 15 -6.59 -9.14 -3.45
CA ILE A 15 -8.00 -8.94 -3.08
C ILE A 15 -8.89 -9.09 -4.32
N LEU A 16 -8.57 -8.41 -5.41
CA LEU A 16 -9.35 -8.43 -6.64
C LEU A 16 -9.39 -9.82 -7.28
N HIS A 17 -8.27 -10.54 -7.27
CA HIS A 17 -8.23 -11.92 -7.76
C HIS A 17 -9.12 -12.84 -6.90
N HIS A 18 -9.06 -12.71 -5.55
CA HIS A 18 -9.94 -13.45 -4.66
C HIS A 18 -11.42 -13.15 -4.91
N ALA A 19 -11.76 -11.88 -5.15
CA ALA A 19 -13.11 -11.42 -5.50
C ALA A 19 -13.53 -11.81 -6.92
N LYS A 20 -12.76 -12.64 -7.63
CA LYS A 20 -13.03 -13.14 -9.00
C LYS A 20 -13.13 -12.01 -10.04
N LYS A 21 -12.45 -10.90 -9.81
CA LYS A 21 -12.36 -9.80 -10.78
C LYS A 21 -11.29 -10.05 -11.85
N ASP A 22 -10.44 -11.07 -11.64
CA ASP A 22 -9.38 -11.51 -12.56
C ASP A 22 -8.55 -10.37 -13.17
N PRO A 23 -7.90 -9.52 -12.32
CA PRO A 23 -7.21 -8.34 -12.79
C PRO A 23 -5.90 -8.69 -13.52
N THR A 24 -5.52 -7.86 -14.49
CA THR A 24 -4.13 -7.79 -14.94
C THR A 24 -3.32 -7.07 -13.87
N LEU A 25 -2.18 -7.65 -13.46
CA LEU A 25 -1.29 -7.10 -12.44
C LEU A 25 0.10 -6.87 -13.03
N VAL A 26 0.66 -5.66 -12.77
CA VAL A 26 2.05 -5.31 -13.14
C VAL A 26 2.69 -4.59 -11.96
N VAL A 27 3.70 -5.21 -11.34
CA VAL A 27 4.40 -4.69 -10.15
C VAL A 27 5.91 -4.87 -10.25
N GLY A 28 6.66 -4.10 -9.47
CA GLY A 28 8.13 -4.09 -9.51
C GLY A 28 8.81 -5.29 -8.81
N GLY A 29 8.09 -6.10 -8.03
CA GLY A 29 8.66 -7.20 -7.25
C GLY A 29 7.94 -8.54 -7.46
N LEU A 30 8.61 -9.64 -7.13
CA LEU A 30 8.02 -10.98 -7.24
C LEU A 30 7.00 -11.22 -6.13
N VAL A 31 5.72 -11.24 -6.49
CA VAL A 31 4.61 -11.53 -5.57
C VAL A 31 4.59 -13.01 -5.27
N GLN A 32 4.69 -13.38 -4.00
CA GLN A 32 4.84 -14.80 -3.60
C GLN A 32 3.64 -15.65 -4.01
N ASN A 33 2.42 -15.12 -3.92
CA ASN A 33 1.18 -15.83 -4.26
C ASN A 33 1.12 -16.33 -5.71
N ILE A 34 1.72 -15.59 -6.64
CA ILE A 34 1.71 -15.91 -8.08
C ILE A 34 3.10 -16.25 -8.62
N ASN A 35 4.13 -16.15 -7.77
CA ASN A 35 5.53 -16.34 -8.13
C ASN A 35 5.95 -15.56 -9.40
N SER A 36 5.40 -14.37 -9.59
CA SER A 36 5.63 -13.48 -10.74
C SER A 36 5.50 -12.02 -10.32
N ASN A 37 6.03 -11.13 -11.13
CA ASN A 37 5.82 -9.68 -11.02
C ASN A 37 4.71 -9.17 -11.97
N SER A 38 4.13 -10.06 -12.74
CA SER A 38 3.02 -9.74 -13.64
C SER A 38 2.08 -10.94 -13.79
N ASN A 39 0.82 -10.62 -14.01
CA ASN A 39 -0.22 -11.62 -14.33
C ASN A 39 -1.19 -10.99 -15.33
N TYR A 40 -1.42 -11.65 -16.44
CA TYR A 40 -2.45 -11.26 -17.39
C TYR A 40 -3.80 -11.81 -16.94
N GLY A 41 -4.73 -10.93 -16.59
CA GLY A 41 -6.10 -11.27 -16.23
C GLY A 41 -7.06 -11.07 -17.41
N LYS A 42 -8.19 -11.74 -17.36
CA LYS A 42 -9.28 -11.59 -18.35
C LYS A 42 -10.32 -10.56 -17.91
N GLY A 43 -10.20 -10.00 -16.71
CA GLY A 43 -11.09 -8.97 -16.19
C GLY A 43 -10.78 -7.59 -16.78
N GLU A 44 -11.64 -6.63 -16.48
CA GLU A 44 -11.57 -5.27 -17.00
C GLU A 44 -10.61 -4.36 -16.20
N ILE A 45 -9.98 -4.88 -15.13
CA ILE A 45 -9.18 -4.12 -14.20
C ILE A 45 -7.70 -4.37 -14.47
N ILE A 46 -6.93 -3.29 -14.53
CA ILE A 46 -5.47 -3.33 -14.54
C ILE A 46 -4.97 -2.66 -13.26
N VAL A 47 -4.16 -3.38 -12.49
CA VAL A 47 -3.43 -2.85 -11.33
C VAL A 47 -1.96 -2.68 -11.72
N VAL A 48 -1.50 -1.45 -11.71
CA VAL A 48 -0.12 -1.10 -12.10
C VAL A 48 0.56 -0.38 -10.97
N GLU A 49 1.76 -0.81 -10.62
CA GLU A 49 2.64 -0.06 -9.75
C GLU A 49 3.14 1.18 -10.51
N ALA A 50 2.78 2.36 -10.00
CA ALA A 50 3.18 3.64 -10.56
C ALA A 50 4.46 4.12 -9.89
N ASP A 51 5.55 4.25 -10.65
CA ASP A 51 6.85 4.72 -10.15
C ASP A 51 7.04 6.20 -10.46
N GLU A 52 7.42 6.98 -9.46
CA GLU A 52 7.71 8.41 -9.60
C GLU A 52 9.08 8.68 -10.23
N TYR A 53 9.97 7.69 -10.30
CA TYR A 53 11.26 7.82 -10.97
C TYR A 53 11.07 8.29 -12.41
N ASP A 54 11.90 9.23 -12.84
CA ASP A 54 11.86 9.86 -14.18
C ASP A 54 10.47 10.44 -14.54
N ARG A 55 9.62 10.72 -13.54
CA ARG A 55 8.25 11.23 -13.72
C ARG A 55 7.37 10.33 -14.60
N SER A 56 7.77 9.07 -14.83
CA SER A 56 7.10 8.14 -15.73
C SER A 56 5.64 7.88 -15.34
N PHE A 57 5.30 7.93 -14.03
CA PHE A 57 3.93 7.78 -13.55
C PHE A 57 2.96 8.85 -14.09
N LEU A 58 3.45 10.03 -14.51
CA LEU A 58 2.63 11.08 -15.11
C LEU A 58 2.07 10.72 -16.50
N ALA A 59 2.66 9.73 -17.17
CA ALA A 59 2.14 9.19 -18.42
C ALA A 59 0.90 8.30 -18.20
N LEU A 60 0.69 7.79 -16.98
CA LEU A 60 -0.46 6.97 -16.62
C LEU A 60 -1.71 7.84 -16.49
N LYS A 61 -2.86 7.26 -16.88
CA LYS A 61 -4.18 7.90 -16.76
C LYS A 61 -5.09 6.98 -15.92
N PRO A 62 -4.82 6.84 -14.60
CA PRO A 62 -5.59 5.92 -13.77
C PRO A 62 -7.01 6.43 -13.53
N THR A 63 -7.96 5.52 -13.38
CA THR A 63 -9.30 5.83 -12.85
C THR A 63 -9.23 6.04 -11.34
N ILE A 64 -8.46 5.22 -10.64
CA ILE A 64 -8.20 5.35 -9.21
C ILE A 64 -6.69 5.35 -8.99
N ASN A 65 -6.17 6.30 -8.23
CA ASN A 65 -4.79 6.23 -7.75
C ASN A 65 -4.73 6.09 -6.24
N VAL A 66 -3.64 5.48 -5.77
CA VAL A 66 -3.34 5.34 -4.34
C VAL A 66 -2.03 6.05 -4.02
N ILE A 67 -2.05 6.98 -3.10
CA ILE A 67 -0.87 7.70 -2.60
C ILE A 67 -0.57 7.24 -1.17
N THR A 68 0.47 6.46 -1.00
CA THR A 68 0.86 5.91 0.31
C THR A 68 1.62 6.93 1.18
N ASN A 69 2.58 7.61 0.59
CA ASN A 69 3.42 8.64 1.22
C ASN A 69 4.16 9.43 0.14
N ILE A 70 4.74 10.56 0.54
CA ILE A 70 5.64 11.36 -0.29
C ILE A 70 6.86 11.69 0.57
N GLU A 71 8.03 11.24 0.15
CA GLU A 71 9.32 11.52 0.75
C GLU A 71 10.33 11.82 -0.33
N LEU A 72 11.26 12.75 -0.10
CA LEU A 72 12.23 13.14 -1.11
C LEU A 72 13.17 11.97 -1.41
N GLU A 73 13.02 11.42 -2.58
CA GLU A 73 13.85 10.39 -3.18
C GLU A 73 14.15 10.79 -4.63
N HIS A 74 15.04 10.08 -5.31
CA HIS A 74 15.36 10.36 -6.71
C HIS A 74 15.80 11.81 -6.95
N THR A 75 16.81 12.26 -6.19
CA THR A 75 17.32 13.65 -6.24
C THR A 75 17.97 14.02 -7.58
N ASP A 76 18.20 13.05 -8.44
CA ASP A 76 18.55 13.21 -9.86
C ASP A 76 17.37 13.65 -10.73
N CYS A 77 16.12 13.33 -10.33
CA CYS A 77 14.88 13.65 -11.05
C CYS A 77 14.11 14.82 -10.43
N TYR A 78 14.23 15.00 -9.10
CA TYR A 78 13.52 16.02 -8.34
C TYR A 78 14.49 16.92 -7.60
N SER A 79 14.45 18.22 -7.88
CA SER A 79 15.34 19.21 -7.28
C SER A 79 15.11 19.41 -5.78
N ASN A 80 13.90 19.17 -5.30
CA ASN A 80 13.49 19.30 -3.90
C ASN A 80 12.11 18.64 -3.65
N LEU A 81 11.70 18.58 -2.37
CA LEU A 81 10.42 18.00 -1.97
C LEU A 81 9.21 18.73 -2.57
N LYS A 82 9.29 20.03 -2.84
CA LYS A 82 8.22 20.79 -3.47
C LYS A 82 8.00 20.30 -4.91
N ASP A 83 9.06 20.15 -5.67
CA ASP A 83 9.01 19.66 -7.05
C ASP A 83 8.39 18.24 -7.13
N LEU A 84 8.74 17.37 -6.18
CA LEU A 84 8.10 16.05 -6.05
C LEU A 84 6.60 16.16 -5.71
N LYS A 85 6.20 17.01 -4.75
CA LYS A 85 4.79 17.25 -4.42
C LYS A 85 4.00 17.76 -5.62
N ASP A 86 4.55 18.69 -6.39
CA ASP A 86 3.92 19.23 -7.59
C ASP A 86 3.67 18.13 -8.62
N ALA A 87 4.59 17.18 -8.78
CA ALA A 87 4.38 16.00 -9.64
C ALA A 87 3.25 15.10 -9.12
N PHE A 88 3.14 14.86 -7.80
CA PHE A 88 2.03 14.10 -7.23
C PHE A 88 0.68 14.82 -7.39
N ILE A 89 0.63 16.14 -7.23
CA ILE A 89 -0.56 16.94 -7.52
C ILE A 89 -0.98 16.76 -8.99
N GLN A 90 -0.02 16.83 -9.92
CA GLN A 90 -0.29 16.62 -11.34
C GLN A 90 -0.82 15.20 -11.60
N PHE A 91 -0.27 14.19 -10.92
CA PHE A 91 -0.76 12.81 -11.03
C PHE A 91 -2.20 12.67 -10.53
N CYS A 92 -2.55 13.29 -9.40
CA CYS A 92 -3.93 13.31 -8.92
C CYS A 92 -4.88 14.04 -9.90
N LYS A 93 -4.44 15.12 -10.54
CA LYS A 93 -5.23 15.85 -11.53
C LYS A 93 -5.46 15.06 -12.82
N SER A 94 -4.64 14.06 -13.12
CA SER A 94 -4.78 13.21 -14.31
C SER A 94 -5.98 12.26 -14.25
N ILE A 95 -6.57 12.05 -13.08
CA ILE A 95 -7.75 11.22 -12.86
C ILE A 95 -8.97 11.83 -13.54
N PRO A 96 -9.82 11.04 -14.24
CA PRO A 96 -11.06 11.51 -14.82
C PRO A 96 -12.05 12.01 -13.74
N PHE A 97 -13.05 12.78 -14.13
CA PHE A 97 -14.01 13.36 -13.19
C PHE A 97 -14.82 12.33 -12.37
N TYR A 98 -14.92 11.10 -12.87
CA TYR A 98 -15.58 9.97 -12.22
C TYR A 98 -14.63 9.06 -11.45
N GLY A 99 -13.36 9.41 -11.42
CA GLY A 99 -12.33 8.66 -10.71
C GLY A 99 -12.04 9.24 -9.34
N GLU A 100 -11.08 8.64 -8.61
CA GLU A 100 -10.81 8.95 -7.23
C GLU A 100 -9.33 8.83 -6.85
N SER A 101 -8.89 9.63 -5.88
CA SER A 101 -7.58 9.49 -5.19
C SER A 101 -7.77 8.90 -3.80
N ILE A 102 -7.11 7.80 -3.49
CA ILE A 102 -7.06 7.22 -2.14
C ILE A 102 -5.73 7.62 -1.51
N VAL A 103 -5.74 8.43 -0.45
CA VAL A 103 -4.56 9.11 0.06
C VAL A 103 -4.29 8.86 1.54
N CYS A 104 -3.04 8.52 1.89
CA CYS A 104 -2.62 8.32 3.27
C CYS A 104 -2.30 9.64 3.95
N ILE A 105 -3.15 10.08 4.88
CA ILE A 105 -2.94 11.33 5.58
C ILE A 105 -2.02 11.23 6.81
N ASP A 106 -1.46 10.08 7.09
CA ASP A 106 -0.39 9.94 8.08
C ASP A 106 0.95 10.49 7.56
N SER A 107 1.10 10.64 6.24
CA SER A 107 2.23 11.30 5.61
C SER A 107 2.05 12.83 5.64
N PRO A 108 2.94 13.59 6.31
CA PRO A 108 2.84 15.06 6.34
C PRO A 108 2.85 15.69 4.94
N ALA A 109 3.70 15.19 4.05
CA ALA A 109 3.81 15.72 2.70
C ALA A 109 2.54 15.43 1.85
N VAL A 110 1.84 14.30 2.12
CA VAL A 110 0.52 14.04 1.51
C VAL A 110 -0.52 15.02 2.02
N ARG A 111 -0.55 15.30 3.35
CA ARG A 111 -1.47 16.32 3.91
C ARG A 111 -1.29 17.68 3.26
N GLU A 112 -0.06 18.07 2.99
CA GLU A 112 0.23 19.38 2.39
C GLU A 112 -0.30 19.52 0.96
N ILE A 113 -0.49 18.41 0.23
CA ILE A 113 -1.02 18.44 -1.15
C ILE A 113 -2.55 18.32 -1.22
N LEU A 114 -3.24 17.90 -0.15
CA LEU A 114 -4.69 17.70 -0.15
C LEU A 114 -5.47 18.92 -0.68
N PRO A 115 -5.16 20.19 -0.28
CA PRO A 115 -5.89 21.35 -0.78
C PRO A 115 -5.79 21.59 -2.29
N TYR A 116 -4.83 20.93 -2.96
CA TYR A 116 -4.58 21.08 -4.40
C TYR A 116 -5.14 19.91 -5.22
N ILE A 117 -5.73 18.90 -4.56
CA ILE A 117 -6.39 17.76 -5.22
C ILE A 117 -7.84 18.17 -5.49
N GLU A 118 -8.14 18.47 -6.77
CA GLU A 118 -9.46 18.93 -7.22
C GLU A 118 -10.42 17.78 -7.56
N ARG A 119 -9.95 16.54 -7.48
CA ARG A 119 -10.71 15.33 -7.79
C ARG A 119 -11.29 14.70 -6.52
N PRO A 120 -12.32 13.85 -6.63
CA PRO A 120 -12.79 13.10 -5.49
C PRO A 120 -11.63 12.40 -4.79
N MET A 121 -11.63 12.40 -3.46
CA MET A 121 -10.59 11.72 -2.70
C MET A 121 -11.16 11.09 -1.42
N THR A 122 -10.65 9.92 -1.11
CA THR A 122 -10.88 9.22 0.15
C THR A 122 -9.58 9.15 0.93
N THR A 123 -9.61 9.58 2.19
CA THR A 123 -8.45 9.61 3.08
C THR A 123 -8.38 8.34 3.92
N TYR A 124 -7.16 7.85 4.17
CA TYR A 124 -6.94 6.75 5.08
C TYR A 124 -5.70 6.97 5.95
N GLY A 125 -5.62 6.26 7.06
CA GLY A 125 -4.49 6.32 7.98
C GLY A 125 -4.80 5.81 9.37
N ARG A 126 -3.93 6.13 10.32
CA ARG A 126 -4.14 5.97 11.78
C ARG A 126 -4.71 7.24 12.41
N SER A 127 -4.50 8.34 11.74
CA SER A 127 -4.99 9.66 12.17
C SER A 127 -6.50 9.66 12.33
N ARG A 128 -6.97 10.34 13.40
CA ARG A 128 -8.40 10.37 13.73
C ARG A 128 -9.27 11.11 12.71
N ASP A 129 -8.67 11.95 11.92
CA ASP A 129 -9.31 12.72 10.84
C ASP A 129 -9.29 12.01 9.48
N ALA A 130 -8.71 10.79 9.41
CA ALA A 130 -8.84 9.95 8.23
C ALA A 130 -10.26 9.38 8.12
N ALA A 131 -10.81 9.31 6.90
CA ALA A 131 -12.11 8.70 6.66
C ALA A 131 -12.10 7.20 7.02
N TYR A 132 -11.06 6.48 6.58
CA TYR A 132 -10.83 5.09 6.97
C TYR A 132 -9.61 4.99 7.88
N GLN A 133 -9.76 4.28 8.99
CA GLN A 133 -8.73 4.22 10.03
C GLN A 133 -8.34 2.79 10.37
N ALA A 134 -7.01 2.58 10.58
CA ALA A 134 -6.50 1.38 11.23
C ALA A 134 -6.42 1.63 12.74
N ARG A 135 -7.20 0.89 13.51
CA ARG A 135 -7.26 0.95 14.98
C ARG A 135 -6.85 -0.39 15.59
N ASN A 136 -6.50 -0.40 16.88
CA ASN A 136 -6.22 -1.62 17.65
C ASN A 136 -5.16 -2.51 17.00
N ILE A 137 -4.09 -1.91 16.48
CA ILE A 137 -3.02 -2.63 15.78
C ILE A 137 -2.26 -3.53 16.76
N ARG A 138 -2.09 -4.80 16.39
CA ARG A 138 -1.35 -5.80 17.15
C ARG A 138 -0.38 -6.53 16.23
N PHE A 139 0.79 -6.85 16.76
CA PHE A 139 1.83 -7.61 16.05
C PHE A 139 2.13 -8.90 16.81
N ASN A 140 2.28 -9.99 16.06
CA ASN A 140 2.66 -11.29 16.60
C ASN A 140 3.47 -12.03 15.55
N GLU A 141 4.79 -12.07 15.75
CA GLU A 141 5.76 -12.57 14.78
C GLU A 141 5.56 -11.92 13.39
N ASN A 142 5.39 -12.71 12.34
CA ASN A 142 5.18 -12.24 10.98
C ASN A 142 3.73 -11.81 10.69
N LYS A 143 2.88 -11.69 11.71
CA LYS A 143 1.47 -11.33 11.54
C LYS A 143 1.17 -9.97 12.11
N SER A 144 0.29 -9.26 11.43
CA SER A 144 -0.30 -8.01 11.90
C SER A 144 -1.82 -8.13 11.91
N THR A 145 -2.46 -7.60 12.94
CA THR A 145 -3.92 -7.58 13.06
C THR A 145 -4.36 -6.16 13.40
N TYR A 146 -5.43 -5.68 12.78
CA TYR A 146 -5.97 -4.36 13.08
C TYR A 146 -7.47 -4.29 12.76
N THR A 147 -8.16 -3.34 13.40
CA THR A 147 -9.57 -3.04 13.14
C THR A 147 -9.68 -1.92 12.10
N VAL A 148 -10.54 -2.09 11.10
CA VAL A 148 -10.90 -1.05 10.14
C VAL A 148 -12.14 -0.31 10.65
N SER A 149 -12.07 1.02 10.68
CA SER A 149 -13.23 1.88 11.00
C SER A 149 -13.43 2.91 9.89
N CYS A 150 -14.69 3.26 9.62
CA CYS A 150 -15.07 4.37 8.76
C CYS A 150 -15.89 5.35 9.61
N GLY A 151 -15.32 6.51 9.94
CA GLY A 151 -15.89 7.38 10.97
C GLY A 151 -16.04 6.65 12.31
N GLU A 152 -17.25 6.60 12.84
CA GLU A 152 -17.58 5.87 14.08
C GLU A 152 -17.94 4.39 13.84
N GLU A 153 -18.14 3.98 12.60
CA GLU A 153 -18.51 2.60 12.28
C GLU A 153 -17.27 1.70 12.28
N CYS A 154 -17.39 0.57 13.00
CA CYS A 154 -16.39 -0.51 12.97
C CYS A 154 -16.76 -1.52 11.88
N LEU A 155 -15.99 -1.59 10.81
CA LEU A 155 -16.24 -2.51 9.69
C LEU A 155 -15.80 -3.93 10.00
N GLY A 156 -14.76 -4.10 10.83
CA GLY A 156 -14.26 -5.40 11.23
C GLY A 156 -12.73 -5.47 11.36
N GLU A 157 -12.23 -6.67 11.60
CA GLU A 157 -10.81 -6.93 11.83
C GLU A 157 -10.13 -7.48 10.57
N ILE A 158 -8.93 -7.00 10.25
CA ILE A 158 -8.06 -7.52 9.19
C ILE A 158 -6.89 -8.28 9.82
N ASN A 159 -6.61 -9.45 9.27
CA ASN A 159 -5.46 -10.28 9.62
C ASN A 159 -4.50 -10.36 8.43
N LEU A 160 -3.24 -9.92 8.64
CA LEU A 160 -2.18 -9.94 7.63
C LEU A 160 -1.14 -10.99 7.98
N ASN A 161 -0.59 -11.65 6.96
CA ASN A 161 0.53 -12.58 7.08
C ASN A 161 1.89 -11.90 6.82
N VAL A 162 1.96 -10.59 7.04
CA VAL A 162 3.19 -9.78 6.92
C VAL A 162 3.28 -8.84 8.12
N PRO A 163 4.49 -8.61 8.66
CA PRO A 163 4.68 -7.80 9.86
C PRO A 163 4.77 -6.30 9.54
N GLY A 164 4.61 -5.48 10.56
CA GLY A 164 4.96 -4.06 10.55
C GLY A 164 3.81 -3.12 10.27
N GLU A 165 3.89 -1.95 10.91
CA GLU A 165 2.88 -0.90 10.81
C GLU A 165 2.74 -0.35 9.39
N HIS A 166 3.84 -0.23 8.66
CA HIS A 166 3.81 0.17 7.25
C HIS A 166 2.97 -0.77 6.39
N ASN A 167 3.00 -2.09 6.67
CA ASN A 167 2.16 -3.06 5.97
C ASN A 167 0.68 -2.99 6.40
N VAL A 168 0.40 -2.57 7.64
CA VAL A 168 -0.98 -2.23 8.04
C VAL A 168 -1.52 -1.09 7.19
N LEU A 169 -0.75 0.00 7.00
CA LEU A 169 -1.16 1.12 6.16
C LEU A 169 -1.27 0.74 4.67
N ASN A 170 -0.33 -0.05 4.14
CA ASN A 170 -0.40 -0.57 2.77
C ASN A 170 -1.65 -1.41 2.56
N SER A 171 -2.01 -2.25 3.53
CA SER A 171 -3.20 -3.09 3.45
C SER A 171 -4.49 -2.29 3.62
N LEU A 172 -4.49 -1.26 4.50
CA LEU A 172 -5.65 -0.39 4.64
C LEU A 172 -5.96 0.33 3.33
N ALA A 173 -4.94 0.80 2.59
CA ALA A 173 -5.14 1.34 1.25
C ALA A 173 -5.84 0.34 0.30
N ALA A 174 -5.40 -0.93 0.34
CA ALA A 174 -6.00 -1.98 -0.48
C ALA A 174 -7.44 -2.31 -0.04
N VAL A 175 -7.72 -2.27 1.27
CA VAL A 175 -9.07 -2.43 1.83
C VAL A 175 -9.99 -1.31 1.36
N VAL A 176 -9.54 -0.05 1.49
CA VAL A 176 -10.31 1.13 1.06
C VAL A 176 -10.61 1.04 -0.43
N LEU A 177 -9.62 0.74 -1.28
CA LEU A 177 -9.85 0.57 -2.71
C LEU A 177 -10.88 -0.53 -2.99
N GLY A 178 -10.82 -1.65 -2.28
CA GLY A 178 -11.80 -2.73 -2.44
C GLY A 178 -13.22 -2.28 -2.09
N LEU A 179 -13.40 -1.49 -1.02
CA LEU A 179 -14.68 -0.93 -0.60
C LEU A 179 -15.23 0.08 -1.63
N GLU A 180 -14.39 1.00 -2.12
CA GLU A 180 -14.75 1.97 -3.15
C GLU A 180 -15.12 1.29 -4.49
N MET A 181 -14.59 0.11 -4.75
CA MET A 181 -14.99 -0.73 -5.88
C MET A 181 -16.25 -1.59 -5.61
N GLY A 182 -16.91 -1.41 -4.47
CA GLY A 182 -18.13 -2.10 -4.10
C GLY A 182 -17.96 -3.57 -3.68
N LEU A 183 -16.76 -3.98 -3.27
CA LEU A 183 -16.55 -5.30 -2.69
C LEU A 183 -17.07 -5.34 -1.25
N SER A 184 -17.67 -6.45 -0.85
CA SER A 184 -18.03 -6.64 0.56
C SER A 184 -16.77 -6.73 1.43
N PHE A 185 -16.83 -6.21 2.66
CA PHE A 185 -15.72 -6.28 3.61
C PHE A 185 -15.26 -7.73 3.85
N GLU A 186 -16.18 -8.68 3.89
CA GLU A 186 -15.88 -10.11 4.02
C GLU A 186 -15.01 -10.64 2.87
N ASN A 187 -15.31 -10.26 1.61
CA ASN A 187 -14.50 -10.65 0.46
C ASN A 187 -13.11 -10.03 0.52
N ILE A 188 -13.01 -8.77 0.95
CA ILE A 188 -11.74 -8.07 1.13
C ILE A 188 -10.91 -8.75 2.22
N GLN A 189 -11.52 -9.04 3.38
CA GLN A 189 -10.89 -9.72 4.51
C GLN A 189 -10.33 -11.08 4.10
N LYS A 190 -11.13 -11.91 3.42
CA LYS A 190 -10.69 -13.22 2.92
C LYS A 190 -9.60 -13.11 1.85
N GLY A 191 -9.68 -12.07 1.02
CA GLY A 191 -8.68 -11.81 -0.02
C GLY A 191 -7.33 -11.42 0.57
N ILE A 192 -7.31 -10.43 1.46
CA ILE A 192 -6.06 -9.94 2.06
C ILE A 192 -5.39 -11.01 2.94
N GLN A 193 -6.16 -11.88 3.58
CA GLN A 193 -5.64 -12.99 4.38
C GLN A 193 -4.83 -14.00 3.56
N LYS A 194 -5.04 -14.05 2.23
CA LYS A 194 -4.27 -14.91 1.31
C LYS A 194 -2.97 -14.27 0.85
N TYR A 195 -2.75 -12.99 1.13
CA TYR A 195 -1.52 -12.32 0.77
C TYR A 195 -0.35 -12.89 1.57
N SER A 196 0.69 -13.35 0.88
CA SER A 196 1.86 -13.98 1.49
C SER A 196 3.15 -13.15 1.38
N GLY A 197 3.06 -11.94 0.81
CA GLY A 197 4.18 -11.01 0.69
C GLY A 197 4.78 -10.92 -0.71
N VAL A 198 5.81 -10.10 -0.82
CA VAL A 198 6.68 -9.94 -1.99
C VAL A 198 8.08 -10.39 -1.59
N ARG A 199 8.79 -11.07 -2.49
CA ARG A 199 10.19 -11.45 -2.24
C ARG A 199 11.03 -10.22 -1.93
N ARG A 200 11.97 -10.39 -0.99
CA ARG A 200 12.83 -9.32 -0.49
C ARG A 200 12.07 -8.15 0.17
N ARG A 201 10.89 -8.40 0.74
CA ARG A 201 10.15 -7.47 1.61
C ARG A 201 9.79 -8.21 2.90
N PHE A 202 10.64 -8.07 3.92
CA PHE A 202 10.64 -8.87 5.16
C PHE A 202 10.54 -10.38 4.86
N ASP A 203 11.35 -10.85 3.94
CA ASP A 203 11.29 -12.21 3.40
C ASP A 203 12.12 -13.14 4.31
N ILE A 204 11.44 -13.94 5.14
CA ILE A 204 12.09 -14.86 6.08
C ILE A 204 12.66 -16.03 5.28
N LYS A 205 13.99 -16.10 5.21
CA LYS A 205 14.72 -17.17 4.50
C LYS A 205 14.85 -18.45 5.32
N GLY A 206 14.79 -18.34 6.64
CA GLY A 206 14.83 -19.49 7.53
C GLY A 206 15.18 -19.11 8.96
N ILE A 207 15.07 -20.10 9.84
CA ILE A 207 15.47 -20.00 11.24
C ILE A 207 16.42 -21.15 11.53
N HIS A 208 17.64 -20.84 11.96
CA HIS A 208 18.65 -21.82 12.34
C HIS A 208 19.26 -21.46 13.70
N ASN A 209 19.33 -22.40 14.64
CA ASN A 209 19.82 -22.18 16.01
C ASN A 209 19.22 -20.94 16.69
N ASN A 210 17.90 -20.73 16.54
CA ASN A 210 17.17 -19.56 17.03
C ASN A 210 17.60 -18.21 16.39
N ILE A 211 18.34 -18.23 15.30
CA ILE A 211 18.68 -17.05 14.50
C ILE A 211 17.78 -17.03 13.27
N MET A 212 16.95 -16.01 13.17
CA MET A 212 16.10 -15.77 12.00
C MET A 212 16.86 -14.94 10.97
N VAL A 213 16.90 -15.41 9.73
CA VAL A 213 17.48 -14.69 8.60
C VAL A 213 16.37 -14.09 7.75
N VAL A 214 16.41 -12.76 7.59
CA VAL A 214 15.42 -11.99 6.83
C VAL A 214 16.13 -11.24 5.70
N ASP A 215 15.58 -11.32 4.49
CA ASP A 215 16.02 -10.56 3.33
C ASP A 215 15.02 -9.41 3.07
N ASP A 216 15.51 -8.18 3.09
CA ASP A 216 14.71 -7.00 2.81
C ASP A 216 15.44 -6.07 1.83
N TYR A 217 14.72 -5.50 0.89
CA TYR A 217 15.26 -4.58 -0.12
C TYR A 217 15.36 -3.14 0.38
N ALA A 218 15.06 -2.90 1.66
CA ALA A 218 15.15 -1.58 2.28
C ALA A 218 16.54 -0.97 2.06
N HIS A 219 16.60 0.18 1.42
CA HIS A 219 17.83 0.92 1.11
C HIS A 219 17.72 2.42 1.43
N HIS A 220 16.51 2.93 1.65
CA HIS A 220 16.26 4.26 2.20
C HIS A 220 16.21 4.19 3.74
N PRO A 221 16.71 5.21 4.48
CA PRO A 221 16.70 5.21 5.95
C PRO A 221 15.33 4.90 6.55
N THR A 222 14.27 5.51 6.01
CA THR A 222 12.88 5.28 6.44
C THR A 222 12.43 3.83 6.27
N GLU A 223 12.81 3.17 5.17
CA GLU A 223 12.50 1.76 4.92
C GLU A 223 13.25 0.85 5.88
N VAL A 224 14.56 1.10 6.09
CA VAL A 224 15.39 0.34 7.05
C VAL A 224 14.81 0.46 8.45
N GLU A 225 14.43 1.67 8.87
CA GLU A 225 13.80 1.90 10.16
C GLU A 225 12.47 1.14 10.30
N ALA A 226 11.62 1.16 9.26
CA ALA A 226 10.35 0.45 9.25
C ALA A 226 10.53 -1.07 9.37
N THR A 227 11.50 -1.65 8.66
CA THR A 227 11.86 -3.07 8.73
C THR A 227 12.36 -3.45 10.11
N LEU A 228 13.26 -2.66 10.72
CA LEU A 228 13.76 -2.91 12.07
C LEU A 228 12.66 -2.76 13.14
N LYS A 229 11.78 -1.77 13.01
CA LYS A 229 10.61 -1.62 13.90
C LYS A 229 9.67 -2.81 13.79
N ALA A 230 9.42 -3.32 12.58
CA ALA A 230 8.59 -4.50 12.35
C ALA A 230 9.19 -5.74 13.05
N ALA A 231 10.50 -5.96 12.92
CA ALA A 231 11.19 -7.05 13.60
C ALA A 231 11.08 -6.94 15.13
N LYS A 232 11.30 -5.74 15.70
CA LYS A 232 11.20 -5.51 17.15
C LYS A 232 9.78 -5.66 17.68
N ALA A 233 8.77 -5.25 16.91
CA ALA A 233 7.37 -5.32 17.34
C ALA A 233 6.81 -6.76 17.26
N GLY A 234 7.24 -7.55 16.29
CA GLY A 234 6.74 -8.91 16.07
C GLY A 234 7.41 -9.94 16.97
N TRP A 235 8.71 -9.80 17.28
CA TRP A 235 9.46 -10.79 18.04
C TRP A 235 9.96 -10.23 19.36
N LYS A 236 9.57 -10.88 20.45
CA LYS A 236 10.02 -10.57 21.83
C LYS A 236 11.45 -11.11 22.05
N ARG A 237 12.46 -10.42 21.55
CA ARG A 237 13.87 -10.74 21.78
C ARG A 237 14.67 -9.48 22.11
#